data_46d9e5afabee3d0584f998fe0f4d34f1
#
_entry.id   46d9e5afabee3d0584f998fe0f4d34f1
#
_cell.length_a   1.000
_cell.length_b   1.000
_cell.length_c   1.000
_cell.angle_alpha   90.00
_cell.angle_beta   90.00
_cell.angle_gamma   90.00
#
_symmetry.space_group_name_H-M   'P 1'
#
loop_
_entity.id
_entity.type
_entity.pdbx_description
1 polymer ?
#
loop_
_entity_poly.entity_id
_entity_poly.type
_entity_poly.pdbx_seq_one_letter_code
_entity_poly.pdbx_strand_id
1 'polypeptide(L)'
;MTPIEKVEGRAIPLGLKNVDTDVIIPAHWLKTTSREGMGRGAFESLRADPDNLFDRPENKGAPILIAGDNFGCGSSREHAAWALGDLGIRVVIAPSYSDIFSGNAVKNGILPVVLPQEAVDRLIEVAATDPIHVDLDTQTVTTPFQDRFTFEIDPFRKMCLLG
;
A
#
# COMPACT_ATOMS: atom_id res chain seq x y z
N MET A 1 0.73 14.09 9.89
CA MET A 1 0.12 13.22 8.86
C MET A 1 -0.42 14.07 7.72
N THR A 2 -0.02 13.74 6.50
CA THR A 2 -0.47 14.46 5.31
C THR A 2 -1.87 13.97 4.91
N PRO A 3 -2.86 14.85 4.75
CA PRO A 3 -4.20 14.44 4.33
C PRO A 3 -4.20 13.75 2.97
N ILE A 4 -5.12 12.81 2.80
CA ILE A 4 -5.36 12.11 1.53
C ILE A 4 -6.73 12.50 1.02
N GLU A 5 -6.81 13.02 -0.19
CA GLU A 5 -8.06 13.19 -0.91
C GLU A 5 -7.99 12.43 -2.23
N LYS A 6 -6.99 12.72 -3.02
CA LYS A 6 -6.74 12.06 -4.30
C LYS A 6 -5.29 11.63 -4.36
N VAL A 7 -5.04 10.42 -4.86
CA VAL A 7 -3.69 9.90 -5.09
C VAL A 7 -3.65 9.38 -6.51
N GLU A 8 -2.75 9.90 -7.30
CA GLU A 8 -2.53 9.46 -8.67
C GLU A 8 -1.06 9.18 -8.89
N GLY A 9 -0.74 8.08 -9.52
CA GLY A 9 0.63 7.72 -9.84
C GLY A 9 0.79 6.26 -10.17
N ARG A 10 2.04 5.86 -10.33
CA ARG A 10 2.36 4.47 -10.60
C ARG A 10 1.99 3.62 -9.39
N ALA A 11 1.59 2.39 -9.68
CA ALA A 11 1.30 1.40 -8.66
C ALA A 11 2.30 0.24 -8.79
N ILE A 12 2.76 -0.25 -7.65
CA ILE A 12 3.67 -1.40 -7.62
C ILE A 12 2.81 -2.67 -7.61
N PRO A 13 2.85 -3.49 -8.69
CA PRO A 13 1.97 -4.67 -8.79
C PRO A 13 2.57 -5.88 -8.10
N LEU A 14 2.66 -5.84 -6.77
CA LEU A 14 3.24 -6.92 -5.99
C LEU A 14 2.38 -8.20 -6.06
N GLY A 15 1.09 -8.08 -5.81
CA GLY A 15 0.12 -9.17 -5.99
C GLY A 15 0.27 -10.39 -5.10
N LEU A 16 1.24 -10.44 -4.20
CA LEU A 16 1.47 -11.59 -3.33
C LEU A 16 0.44 -11.67 -2.22
N LYS A 17 -0.01 -12.90 -1.90
CA LYS A 17 -0.90 -13.19 -0.78
C LYS A 17 -0.10 -13.38 0.49
N ASN A 18 -0.75 -13.15 1.63
CA ASN A 18 -0.20 -13.43 2.96
C ASN A 18 1.16 -12.74 3.21
N VAL A 19 1.30 -11.52 2.72
CA VAL A 19 2.51 -10.73 2.99
C VAL A 19 2.44 -10.31 4.44
N ASP A 20 3.27 -10.92 5.30
CA ASP A 20 3.26 -10.63 6.72
C ASP A 20 4.13 -9.40 7.05
N THR A 21 3.98 -8.91 8.28
CA THR A 21 4.70 -7.71 8.72
C THR A 21 6.22 -7.89 8.69
N ASP A 22 6.69 -9.13 8.83
CA ASP A 22 8.13 -9.42 8.79
C ASP A 22 8.70 -9.32 7.36
N VAL A 23 7.86 -9.58 6.35
CA VAL A 23 8.22 -9.32 4.94
C VAL A 23 8.22 -7.83 4.65
N ILE A 24 7.24 -7.11 5.19
CA ILE A 24 7.17 -5.64 5.00
C ILE A 24 8.36 -4.96 5.66
N ILE A 25 8.68 -5.35 6.89
CA ILE A 25 9.86 -4.81 7.61
C ILE A 25 10.46 -5.90 8.51
N PRO A 26 11.69 -6.35 8.23
CA PRO A 26 12.34 -7.37 9.05
C PRO A 26 12.55 -6.94 10.50
N ALA A 27 12.58 -7.92 11.40
CA ALA A 27 12.67 -7.68 12.84
C ALA A 27 13.89 -6.87 13.26
N HIS A 28 15.02 -6.98 12.57
CA HIS A 28 16.22 -6.24 12.94
C HIS A 28 16.10 -4.72 12.77
N TRP A 29 15.09 -4.24 12.01
CA TRP A 29 14.79 -2.82 11.89
C TRP A 29 13.95 -2.30 13.05
N LEU A 30 13.38 -3.17 13.89
CA LEU A 30 12.49 -2.77 14.98
C LEU A 30 13.21 -2.12 16.17
N LYS A 31 14.52 -2.13 16.18
CA LYS A 31 15.33 -1.50 17.22
C LYS A 31 15.37 0.03 17.09
N THR A 32 15.04 0.54 15.92
CA THR A 32 15.01 1.98 15.71
C THR A 32 13.67 2.56 16.15
N THR A 33 13.70 3.78 16.70
CA THR A 33 12.49 4.53 17.04
C THR A 33 12.18 5.60 16.00
N SER A 34 13.05 5.80 15.01
CA SER A 34 12.87 6.78 13.95
C SER A 34 12.08 6.18 12.79
N ARG A 35 11.13 6.96 12.27
CA ARG A 35 10.39 6.61 11.06
C ARG A 35 11.22 6.87 9.80
N GLU A 36 12.12 7.85 9.88
CA GLU A 36 12.97 8.23 8.75
C GLU A 36 13.94 7.11 8.39
N GLY A 37 14.06 6.84 7.11
CA GLY A 37 14.96 5.80 6.60
C GLY A 37 14.45 4.38 6.78
N MET A 38 13.28 4.18 7.41
CA MET A 38 12.68 2.87 7.61
C MET A 38 12.38 2.18 6.27
N GLY A 39 12.07 2.96 5.23
CA GLY A 39 11.82 2.44 3.88
C GLY A 39 13.00 1.68 3.29
N ARG A 40 14.22 1.89 3.78
CA ARG A 40 15.38 1.12 3.33
C ARG A 40 15.28 -0.35 3.71
N GLY A 41 14.59 -0.64 4.82
CA GLY A 41 14.34 -2.01 5.26
C GLY A 41 13.06 -2.60 4.70
N ALA A 42 12.19 -1.78 4.11
CA ALA A 42 10.90 -2.25 3.58
C ALA A 42 11.12 -3.30 2.49
N PHE A 43 10.44 -4.43 2.65
CA PHE A 43 10.52 -5.54 1.69
C PHE A 43 11.96 -6.03 1.43
N GLU A 44 12.82 -5.92 2.42
CA GLU A 44 14.26 -6.22 2.29
C GLU A 44 14.50 -7.60 1.69
N SER A 45 13.76 -8.62 2.12
CA SER A 45 13.93 -9.98 1.59
C SER A 45 13.55 -10.09 0.12
N LEU A 46 12.52 -9.37 -0.31
CA LEU A 46 12.10 -9.34 -1.72
C LEU A 46 13.06 -8.50 -2.56
N ARG A 47 13.62 -7.46 -1.99
CA ARG A 47 14.54 -6.55 -2.67
C ARG A 47 15.95 -7.10 -2.80
N ALA A 48 16.23 -8.24 -2.16
CA ALA A 48 17.48 -8.96 -2.36
C ALA A 48 17.63 -9.48 -3.80
N ASP A 49 16.51 -9.70 -4.49
CA ASP A 49 16.51 -10.03 -5.92
C ASP A 49 16.81 -8.76 -6.72
N PRO A 50 17.84 -8.75 -7.60
CA PRO A 50 18.15 -7.56 -8.41
C PRO A 50 17.04 -7.19 -9.38
N ASP A 51 16.13 -8.11 -9.72
CA ASP A 51 15.01 -7.86 -10.63
C ASP A 51 13.71 -7.51 -9.89
N ASN A 52 13.78 -7.21 -8.59
CA ASN A 52 12.58 -6.92 -7.80
C ASN A 52 11.81 -5.69 -8.31
N LEU A 53 10.50 -5.68 -8.04
CA LEU A 53 9.60 -4.62 -8.49
C LEU A 53 9.91 -3.26 -7.87
N PHE A 54 10.39 -3.23 -6.62
CA PHE A 54 10.55 -2.00 -5.86
C PHE A 54 11.68 -1.11 -6.37
N ASP A 55 12.73 -1.71 -6.89
CA ASP A 55 13.92 -0.98 -7.36
C ASP A 55 13.86 -0.63 -8.84
N ARG A 56 12.79 -0.99 -9.54
CA ARG A 56 12.58 -0.57 -10.93
C ARG A 56 12.38 0.94 -11.01
N PRO A 57 13.03 1.63 -11.98
CA PRO A 57 12.93 3.09 -12.08
C PRO A 57 11.50 3.61 -12.13
N GLU A 58 10.59 2.95 -12.85
CA GLU A 58 9.20 3.35 -12.99
C GLU A 58 8.42 3.26 -11.67
N ASN A 59 8.88 2.43 -10.74
CA ASN A 59 8.20 2.21 -9.46
C ASN A 59 8.81 2.98 -8.30
N LYS A 60 9.92 3.67 -8.49
CA LYS A 60 10.53 4.46 -7.42
C LYS A 60 9.63 5.62 -7.04
N GLY A 61 9.32 5.74 -5.74
CA GLY A 61 8.41 6.77 -5.26
C GLY A 61 6.96 6.55 -5.61
N ALA A 62 6.59 5.38 -6.13
CA ALA A 62 5.20 5.07 -6.47
C ALA A 62 4.32 5.18 -5.23
N PRO A 63 3.19 5.92 -5.30
CA PRO A 63 2.34 6.13 -4.14
C PRO A 63 1.37 5.00 -3.85
N ILE A 64 1.25 4.01 -4.73
CA ILE A 64 0.26 2.95 -4.64
C ILE A 64 0.96 1.59 -4.64
N LEU A 65 0.53 0.71 -3.74
CA LEU A 65 0.97 -0.68 -3.69
C LEU A 65 -0.24 -1.58 -3.89
N ILE A 66 -0.17 -2.50 -4.86
CA ILE A 66 -1.21 -3.50 -5.08
C ILE A 66 -0.74 -4.83 -4.53
N ALA A 67 -1.48 -5.39 -3.59
CA ALA A 67 -1.11 -6.61 -2.90
C ALA A 67 -2.20 -7.68 -3.06
N GLY A 68 -1.90 -8.90 -2.65
CA GLY A 68 -2.87 -9.99 -2.61
C GLY A 68 -3.58 -10.06 -1.27
N ASP A 69 -4.33 -11.13 -1.10
CA ASP A 69 -5.16 -11.38 0.06
C ASP A 69 -4.35 -11.40 1.37
N ASN A 70 -4.99 -10.97 2.46
CA ASN A 70 -4.44 -11.04 3.82
C ASN A 70 -3.12 -10.26 3.98
N PHE A 71 -3.06 -9.05 3.45
CA PHE A 71 -1.87 -8.20 3.53
C PHE A 71 -1.65 -7.69 4.95
N GLY A 72 -0.40 -7.70 5.40
CA GLY A 72 -0.05 -7.21 6.74
C GLY A 72 -0.35 -8.21 7.86
N CYS A 73 -0.51 -9.48 7.53
CA CYS A 73 -0.75 -10.53 8.53
C CYS A 73 0.49 -10.73 9.43
N GLY A 74 0.34 -11.55 10.46
CA GLY A 74 1.42 -11.84 11.39
C GLY A 74 1.43 -10.88 12.58
N SER A 75 2.62 -10.61 13.10
CA SER A 75 2.79 -9.80 14.32
C SER A 75 2.35 -8.36 14.12
N SER A 76 1.74 -7.79 15.16
CA SER A 76 1.32 -6.39 15.17
C SER A 76 2.53 -5.47 15.25
N ARG A 77 2.84 -4.78 14.15
CA ARG A 77 3.98 -3.86 14.09
C ARG A 77 3.61 -2.58 13.36
N GLU A 78 3.57 -1.47 14.11
CA GLU A 78 3.37 -0.16 13.50
C GLU A 78 4.52 0.19 12.55
N HIS A 79 5.70 -0.37 12.79
CA HIS A 79 6.88 -0.19 11.93
C HIS A 79 6.60 -0.56 10.47
N ALA A 80 5.71 -1.51 10.21
CA ALA A 80 5.30 -1.86 8.84
C ALA A 80 4.68 -0.65 8.13
N ALA A 81 3.79 0.07 8.80
CA ALA A 81 3.20 1.29 8.24
C ALA A 81 4.24 2.39 8.06
N TRP A 82 5.18 2.52 9.00
CA TRP A 82 6.27 3.50 8.87
C TRP A 82 7.15 3.21 7.64
N ALA A 83 7.47 1.94 7.43
CA ALA A 83 8.29 1.53 6.29
C ALA A 83 7.61 1.84 4.96
N LEU A 84 6.32 1.54 4.85
CA LEU A 84 5.53 1.85 3.65
C LEU A 84 5.47 3.37 3.41
N GLY A 85 5.20 4.13 4.46
CA GLY A 85 5.12 5.59 4.36
C GLY A 85 6.44 6.22 3.95
N ASP A 86 7.55 5.73 4.47
CA ASP A 86 8.88 6.24 4.13
C ASP A 86 9.27 5.91 2.68
N LEU A 87 8.74 4.81 2.12
CA LEU A 87 8.87 4.51 0.69
C LEU A 87 8.09 5.47 -0.20
N GLY A 88 7.14 6.20 0.35
CA GLY A 88 6.26 7.09 -0.39
C GLY A 88 4.89 6.50 -0.68
N ILE A 89 4.59 5.32 -0.13
CA ILE A 89 3.29 4.66 -0.35
C ILE A 89 2.23 5.38 0.48
N ARG A 90 1.14 5.79 -0.19
CA ARG A 90 0.00 6.47 0.40
C ARG A 90 -1.26 5.61 0.37
N VAL A 91 -1.31 4.63 -0.54
CA VAL A 91 -2.46 3.75 -0.75
C VAL A 91 -1.98 2.32 -0.92
N VAL A 92 -2.64 1.39 -0.25
CA VAL A 92 -2.49 -0.04 -0.53
C VAL A 92 -3.83 -0.56 -1.02
N ILE A 93 -3.83 -1.37 -2.06
CA ILE A 93 -5.03 -2.00 -2.63
C ILE A 93 -4.88 -3.50 -2.51
N ALA A 94 -5.81 -4.17 -1.84
CA ALA A 94 -5.77 -5.62 -1.64
C ALA A 94 -7.18 -6.16 -1.40
N PRO A 95 -7.39 -7.48 -1.60
CA PRO A 95 -8.69 -8.09 -1.28
C PRO A 95 -9.01 -8.11 0.20
N SER A 96 -8.00 -8.21 1.05
CA SER A 96 -8.18 -8.16 2.51
C SER A 96 -6.88 -7.80 3.22
N TYR A 97 -7.02 -7.44 4.49
CA TYR A 97 -5.91 -7.08 5.38
C TYR A 97 -6.11 -7.70 6.75
N SER A 98 -5.05 -7.79 7.54
CA SER A 98 -5.23 -7.97 8.97
C SER A 98 -5.81 -6.66 9.56
N ASP A 99 -6.69 -6.79 10.55
CA ASP A 99 -7.32 -5.62 11.17
C ASP A 99 -6.30 -4.69 11.82
N ILE A 100 -5.28 -5.27 12.43
CA ILE A 100 -4.23 -4.50 13.10
C ILE A 100 -3.42 -3.69 12.09
N PHE A 101 -3.06 -4.32 10.97
CA PHE A 101 -2.34 -3.60 9.92
C PHE A 101 -3.17 -2.45 9.37
N SER A 102 -4.44 -2.68 9.03
CA SER A 102 -5.28 -1.62 8.46
C SER A 102 -5.47 -0.46 9.44
N GLY A 103 -5.60 -0.75 10.73
CA GLY A 103 -5.66 0.28 11.77
C GLY A 103 -4.38 1.10 11.84
N ASN A 104 -3.23 0.44 11.84
CA ASN A 104 -1.92 1.12 11.86
C ASN A 104 -1.69 1.93 10.58
N ALA A 105 -2.14 1.43 9.44
CA ALA A 105 -2.03 2.14 8.17
C ALA A 105 -2.77 3.48 8.22
N VAL A 106 -4.05 3.47 8.61
CA VAL A 106 -4.86 4.70 8.73
C VAL A 106 -4.21 5.68 9.70
N LYS A 107 -3.74 5.19 10.84
CA LYS A 107 -3.09 5.99 11.88
C LYS A 107 -1.85 6.71 11.34
N ASN A 108 -1.20 6.15 10.34
CA ASN A 108 0.01 6.69 9.72
C ASN A 108 -0.23 7.32 8.34
N GLY A 109 -1.49 7.62 8.00
CA GLY A 109 -1.83 8.34 6.79
C GLY A 109 -1.79 7.50 5.52
N ILE A 110 -1.97 6.18 5.64
CA ILE A 110 -2.02 5.26 4.50
C ILE A 110 -3.44 4.74 4.36
N LEU A 111 -4.00 4.83 3.16
CA LEU A 111 -5.35 4.37 2.86
C LEU A 111 -5.33 2.88 2.47
N PRO A 112 -5.94 1.99 3.28
CA PRO A 112 -6.10 0.58 2.88
C PRO A 112 -7.41 0.43 2.10
N VAL A 113 -7.30 0.19 0.80
CA VAL A 113 -8.45 -0.01 -0.09
C VAL A 113 -8.72 -1.50 -0.23
N VAL A 114 -9.97 -1.91 -0.02
CA VAL A 114 -10.41 -3.30 -0.22
C VAL A 114 -11.18 -3.38 -1.53
N LEU A 115 -10.73 -4.23 -2.44
CA LEU A 115 -11.41 -4.51 -3.69
C LEU A 115 -11.43 -6.03 -3.92
N PRO A 116 -12.44 -6.57 -4.65
CA PRO A 116 -12.44 -7.99 -4.95
C PRO A 116 -11.22 -8.41 -5.78
N GLN A 117 -10.83 -9.68 -5.68
CA GLN A 117 -9.63 -10.20 -6.35
C GLN A 117 -9.61 -9.89 -7.86
N GLU A 118 -10.75 -10.01 -8.54
CA GLU A 118 -10.85 -9.72 -9.97
C GLU A 118 -10.53 -8.25 -10.30
N ALA A 119 -10.92 -7.31 -9.44
CA ALA A 119 -10.56 -5.90 -9.58
C ALA A 119 -9.06 -5.70 -9.34
N VAL A 120 -8.52 -6.36 -8.33
CA VAL A 120 -7.08 -6.33 -8.03
C VAL A 120 -6.29 -6.87 -9.22
N ASP A 121 -6.71 -7.98 -9.82
CA ASP A 121 -6.06 -8.57 -10.99
C ASP A 121 -6.05 -7.58 -12.17
N ARG A 122 -7.16 -6.90 -12.40
CA ARG A 122 -7.23 -5.88 -13.47
C ARG A 122 -6.27 -4.72 -13.21
N LEU A 123 -6.21 -4.26 -11.97
CA LEU A 123 -5.31 -3.17 -11.61
C LEU A 123 -3.84 -3.56 -11.74
N ILE A 124 -3.50 -4.82 -11.48
CA ILE A 124 -2.14 -5.34 -11.69
C ILE A 124 -1.77 -5.26 -13.18
N GLU A 125 -2.69 -5.61 -14.07
CA GLU A 125 -2.46 -5.50 -15.51
C GLU A 125 -2.20 -4.04 -15.92
N VAL A 126 -3.02 -3.11 -15.43
CA VAL A 126 -2.87 -1.68 -15.74
C VAL A 126 -1.56 -1.14 -15.18
N ALA A 127 -1.20 -1.55 -13.98
CA ALA A 127 -0.01 -1.07 -13.28
C ALA A 127 1.29 -1.41 -14.03
N ALA A 128 1.27 -2.41 -14.88
CA ALA A 128 2.45 -2.77 -15.68
C ALA A 128 2.88 -1.63 -16.61
N THR A 129 1.94 -0.80 -17.06
CA THR A 129 2.19 0.22 -18.09
C THR A 129 1.71 1.63 -17.74
N ASP A 130 0.72 1.78 -16.83
CA ASP A 130 0.02 3.05 -16.64
C ASP A 130 -0.19 3.39 -15.17
N PRO A 131 -0.40 4.68 -14.87
CA PRO A 131 -0.75 5.12 -13.51
C PRO A 131 -2.19 4.74 -13.17
N ILE A 132 -2.48 4.78 -11.86
CA ILE A 132 -3.80 4.51 -11.30
C ILE A 132 -4.21 5.74 -10.48
N HIS A 133 -5.49 6.05 -10.47
CA HIS A 133 -6.06 7.17 -9.73
C HIS A 133 -6.98 6.66 -8.62
N VAL A 134 -6.73 7.11 -7.39
CA VAL A 134 -7.55 6.78 -6.22
C VAL A 134 -8.14 8.07 -5.66
N ASP A 135 -9.46 8.10 -5.52
CA ASP A 135 -10.19 9.24 -4.96
C ASP A 135 -10.89 8.79 -3.68
N LEU A 136 -10.43 9.28 -2.54
CA LEU A 136 -11.01 8.92 -1.25
C LEU A 136 -12.38 9.56 -1.04
N ASP A 137 -12.58 10.77 -1.53
CA ASP A 137 -13.85 11.47 -1.36
C ASP A 137 -15.00 10.72 -2.03
N THR A 138 -14.80 10.33 -3.29
CA THR A 138 -15.81 9.54 -4.04
C THR A 138 -15.68 8.04 -3.83
N GLN A 139 -14.65 7.60 -3.14
CA GLN A 139 -14.37 6.19 -2.88
C GLN A 139 -14.28 5.36 -4.16
N THR A 140 -13.47 5.85 -5.10
CA THR A 140 -13.27 5.19 -6.39
C THR A 140 -11.81 5.00 -6.73
N VAL A 141 -11.55 3.93 -7.50
CA VAL A 141 -10.25 3.67 -8.13
C VAL A 141 -10.51 3.61 -9.63
N THR A 142 -9.79 4.41 -10.40
CA THR A 142 -9.97 4.50 -11.84
C THR A 142 -8.66 4.31 -12.58
N THR A 143 -8.75 3.92 -13.85
CA THR A 143 -7.60 3.74 -14.72
C THR A 143 -7.77 4.56 -16.01
N PRO A 144 -6.69 4.78 -16.80
CA PRO A 144 -6.81 5.46 -18.09
C PRO A 144 -7.65 4.69 -19.12
N PHE A 145 -7.97 3.42 -18.84
CA PHE A 145 -8.78 2.58 -19.72
C PHE A 145 -10.27 2.56 -19.34
N GLN A 146 -10.70 3.55 -18.54
CA GLN A 146 -12.10 3.74 -18.11
C GLN A 146 -12.58 2.69 -17.09
N ASP A 147 -11.69 1.92 -16.51
CA ASP A 147 -12.06 1.08 -15.37
C ASP A 147 -12.44 1.96 -14.20
N ARG A 148 -13.49 1.59 -13.48
CA ARG A 148 -13.92 2.28 -12.28
C ARG A 148 -14.39 1.27 -11.25
N PHE A 149 -13.72 1.26 -10.11
CA PHE A 149 -14.07 0.41 -8.98
C PHE A 149 -14.42 1.27 -7.79
N THR A 150 -15.49 0.91 -7.08
CA THR A 150 -15.87 1.59 -5.84
C THR A 150 -15.43 0.76 -4.65
N PHE A 151 -15.04 1.43 -3.57
CA PHE A 151 -14.67 0.74 -2.34
C PHE A 151 -15.38 1.38 -1.15
N GLU A 152 -15.52 0.59 -0.10
CA GLU A 152 -16.08 1.06 1.16
C GLU A 152 -14.98 1.32 2.16
N ILE A 153 -15.21 2.27 3.05
CA ILE A 153 -14.31 2.59 4.14
C ILE A 153 -15.13 3.06 5.32
N ASP A 154 -14.70 2.71 6.53
CA ASP A 154 -15.32 3.21 7.75
C ASP A 154 -15.35 4.75 7.73
N PRO A 155 -16.51 5.38 7.98
CA PRO A 155 -16.64 6.84 7.92
C PRO A 155 -15.67 7.59 8.83
N PHE A 156 -15.36 7.06 10.00
CA PHE A 156 -14.41 7.67 10.92
C PHE A 156 -12.99 7.63 10.35
N ARG A 157 -12.59 6.49 9.80
CA ARG A 157 -11.27 6.35 9.15
C ARG A 157 -11.14 7.29 7.97
N LYS A 158 -12.19 7.40 7.15
CA LYS A 158 -12.24 8.33 6.02
C LYS A 158 -12.01 9.77 6.49
N MET A 159 -12.71 10.17 7.53
CA MET A 159 -12.57 11.51 8.10
C MET A 159 -11.14 11.76 8.58
N CYS A 160 -10.53 10.79 9.24
CA CYS A 160 -9.15 10.89 9.71
C CYS A 160 -8.16 11.06 8.56
N LEU A 161 -8.36 10.36 7.45
CA LEU A 161 -7.47 10.43 6.29
C LEU A 161 -7.66 11.72 5.48
N LEU A 162 -8.89 12.21 5.39
CA LEU A 162 -9.17 13.47 4.69
C LEU A 162 -8.59 14.69 5.44
N GLY A 163 -8.37 14.54 6.70
CA GLY A 163 -7.84 15.62 7.55
C GLY A 163 -8.95 16.42 8.20
#